data_c16e72e6f3f7c748ea47ff8adcd54095
#
_entry.id   c16e72e6f3f7c748ea47ff8adcd54095
#
_cell.length_a   1.000
_cell.length_b   1.000
_cell.length_c   1.000
_cell.angle_alpha   90.00
_cell.angle_beta   90.00
_cell.angle_gamma   90.00
#
_symmetry.space_group_name_H-M   'P 1'
#
loop_
_entity.id
_entity.type
_entity.pdbx_description
1 polymer ?
#
loop_
_entity_poly.entity_id
_entity_poly.type
_entity_poly.pdbx_seq_one_letter_code
_entity_poly.pdbx_strand_id
1 'polypeptide(L)'
;MAAIDSQYQLVTFQLGEELYGVDIMDVKEIVKIQAVRPIPNAPYYVEGIFNLRREIIPVISLHKRFRLQKAVLDDDNEFEGGFIILNIDGNKIGVIIDRIARVVSVNTNDVKAPPQMLSGIGTEYIQGVIRQESGQYLIMLDIRKLFNAKELQNI
;
A
#
# COMPACT_ATOMS: atom_id res chain seq x y z
N MET A 1 -27.81 2.22 15.14
CA MET A 1 -26.94 3.39 15.19
C MET A 1 -25.70 3.12 14.39
N ALA A 2 -25.63 3.77 13.30
CA ALA A 2 -24.50 3.60 12.37
C ALA A 2 -23.14 3.94 13.01
N ALA A 3 -23.16 4.77 14.02
CA ALA A 3 -21.92 5.21 14.66
C ALA A 3 -21.13 4.07 15.28
N ILE A 4 -21.77 2.95 15.51
CA ILE A 4 -21.11 1.82 16.15
C ILE A 4 -20.15 1.12 15.20
N ASP A 5 -20.43 1.17 13.91
CA ASP A 5 -19.66 0.44 12.91
C ASP A 5 -18.64 1.32 12.23
N SER A 6 -18.23 2.39 12.88
CA SER A 6 -17.40 3.40 12.25
C SER A 6 -15.91 3.21 12.53
N GLN A 7 -15.48 1.99 12.82
CA GLN A 7 -14.06 1.70 13.01
C GLN A 7 -13.53 0.86 11.86
N TYR A 8 -12.33 1.22 11.42
CA TYR A 8 -11.57 0.44 10.45
C TYR A 8 -10.35 -0.13 11.11
N GLN A 9 -9.93 -1.29 10.66
CA GLN A 9 -8.58 -1.76 10.94
C GLN A 9 -7.75 -1.61 9.69
N LEU A 10 -6.60 -0.98 9.85
CA LEU A 10 -5.69 -0.71 8.75
C LEU A 10 -4.36 -1.41 9.00
N VAL A 11 -3.81 -1.99 7.93
CA VAL A 11 -2.42 -2.40 7.94
C VAL A 11 -1.62 -1.18 7.50
N THR A 12 -0.72 -0.72 8.35
CA THR A 12 0.08 0.47 8.06
C THR A 12 1.48 0.07 7.64
N PHE A 13 2.02 0.84 6.70
CA PHE A 13 3.34 0.59 6.17
C PHE A 13 3.96 1.90 5.72
N GLN A 14 5.28 1.90 5.64
CA GLN A 14 6.03 3.07 5.23
C GLN A 14 6.42 2.96 3.77
N LEU A 15 6.21 4.06 3.05
CA LEU A 15 6.72 4.26 1.70
C LEU A 15 7.43 5.61 1.69
N GLY A 16 8.74 5.59 1.46
CA GLY A 16 9.53 6.80 1.58
C GLY A 16 9.46 7.34 3.00
N GLU A 17 9.10 8.59 3.11
CA GLU A 17 9.00 9.26 4.40
C GLU A 17 7.59 9.24 4.98
N GLU A 18 6.63 8.66 4.27
CA GLU A 18 5.22 8.77 4.62
C GLU A 18 4.67 7.44 5.11
N LEU A 19 3.69 7.53 5.98
CA LEU A 19 2.98 6.37 6.50
C LEU A 19 1.65 6.21 5.76
N TYR A 20 1.42 5.01 5.25
CA TYR A 20 0.21 4.67 4.51
C TYR A 20 -0.54 3.55 5.20
N GLY A 21 -1.81 3.43 4.89
CA GLY A 21 -2.62 2.35 5.41
C GLY A 21 -3.59 1.84 4.36
N VAL A 22 -3.84 0.54 4.42
CA VAL A 22 -4.86 -0.10 3.61
C VAL A 22 -5.77 -0.92 4.52
N ASP A 23 -7.01 -1.11 4.08
CA ASP A 23 -7.98 -1.89 4.85
C ASP A 23 -7.43 -3.30 5.06
N ILE A 24 -7.44 -3.77 6.31
CA ILE A 24 -6.96 -5.10 6.62
C ILE A 24 -7.74 -6.18 5.88
N MET A 25 -9.00 -5.91 5.55
CA MET A 25 -9.84 -6.85 4.81
C MET A 25 -9.31 -7.13 3.41
N ASP A 26 -8.53 -6.22 2.87
CA ASP A 26 -7.95 -6.37 1.54
C ASP A 26 -6.56 -7.02 1.57
N VAL A 27 -5.99 -7.18 2.75
CA VAL A 27 -4.65 -7.77 2.90
C VAL A 27 -4.77 -9.27 3.06
N LYS A 28 -4.10 -9.99 2.18
CA LYS A 28 -4.07 -11.45 2.25
C LYS A 28 -2.96 -11.93 3.17
N GLU A 29 -1.76 -11.40 2.97
CA GLU A 29 -0.62 -11.75 3.80
C GLU A 29 0.52 -10.78 3.51
N ILE A 30 1.57 -10.86 4.30
CA ILE A 30 2.78 -10.07 4.14
C ILE A 30 3.93 -11.04 4.03
N VAL A 31 4.76 -10.89 3.00
CA VAL A 31 5.88 -11.79 2.76
C VAL A 31 7.17 -10.99 2.65
N LYS A 32 8.28 -11.67 2.91
CA LYS A 32 9.59 -11.07 2.74
C LYS A 32 9.87 -10.79 1.27
N ILE A 33 10.74 -9.84 1.01
CA ILE A 33 11.16 -9.53 -0.37
C ILE A 33 11.75 -10.79 -1.00
N GLN A 34 11.33 -11.04 -2.22
CA GLN A 34 11.79 -12.18 -3.01
C GLN A 34 12.19 -11.68 -4.39
N ALA A 35 12.89 -12.53 -5.11
CA ALA A 35 13.29 -12.21 -6.47
C ALA A 35 12.06 -12.04 -7.36
N VAL A 36 12.05 -10.97 -8.12
CA VAL A 36 10.95 -10.62 -9.01
C VAL A 36 11.45 -10.72 -10.45
N ARG A 37 10.70 -11.41 -11.30
CA ARG A 37 11.04 -11.55 -12.70
C ARG A 37 10.35 -10.44 -13.50
N PRO A 38 11.10 -9.56 -14.16
CA PRO A 38 10.49 -8.50 -14.95
C PRO A 38 9.64 -9.05 -16.10
N ILE A 39 8.60 -8.30 -16.44
CA ILE A 39 7.73 -8.61 -17.57
C ILE A 39 7.95 -7.57 -18.67
N PRO A 40 8.26 -8.00 -19.90
CA PRO A 40 8.38 -7.03 -21.00
C PRO A 40 7.06 -6.29 -21.25
N ASN A 41 7.17 -5.01 -21.55
CA ASN A 41 6.04 -4.16 -21.92
C ASN A 41 4.98 -3.97 -20.83
N ALA A 42 5.32 -4.28 -19.58
CA ALA A 42 4.44 -4.00 -18.46
C ALA A 42 4.45 -2.49 -18.15
N PRO A 43 3.41 -1.96 -17.48
CA PRO A 43 3.44 -0.58 -17.04
C PRO A 43 4.68 -0.30 -16.18
N TYR A 44 5.14 0.95 -16.18
CA TYR A 44 6.41 1.30 -15.56
C TYR A 44 6.45 1.01 -14.06
N TYR A 45 5.31 1.00 -13.40
CA TYR A 45 5.24 0.75 -11.96
C TYR A 45 5.16 -0.74 -11.61
N VAL A 46 5.06 -1.60 -12.60
CA VAL A 46 5.05 -3.06 -12.38
C VAL A 46 6.50 -3.54 -12.39
N GLU A 47 6.96 -4.04 -11.25
CA GLU A 47 8.30 -4.58 -11.13
C GLU A 47 8.44 -5.92 -11.84
N GLY A 48 7.37 -6.70 -11.88
CA GLY A 48 7.39 -8.00 -12.50
C GLY A 48 6.45 -8.95 -11.79
N ILE A 49 6.82 -10.22 -11.79
CA ILE A 49 6.02 -11.26 -11.15
C ILE A 49 6.92 -12.09 -10.23
N PHE A 50 6.31 -12.69 -9.21
CA PHE A 50 6.99 -13.70 -8.43
C PHE A 50 6.04 -14.85 -8.14
N ASN A 51 6.60 -15.99 -7.78
CA ASN A 51 5.81 -17.19 -7.53
C ASN A 51 5.65 -17.35 -6.02
N LEU A 52 4.38 -17.36 -5.56
CA LEU A 52 4.05 -17.57 -4.16
C LEU A 52 3.15 -18.79 -4.08
N ARG A 53 3.71 -19.89 -3.57
CA ARG A 53 2.96 -21.13 -3.39
C ARG A 53 2.17 -21.53 -4.63
N ARG A 54 2.86 -21.55 -5.78
CA ARG A 54 2.32 -21.94 -7.09
C ARG A 54 1.38 -20.90 -7.72
N GLU A 55 1.22 -19.76 -7.10
CA GLU A 55 0.49 -18.66 -7.72
C GLU A 55 1.47 -17.63 -8.25
N ILE A 56 1.20 -17.13 -9.43
CA ILE A 56 1.99 -16.07 -10.03
C ILE A 56 1.38 -14.74 -9.63
N ILE A 57 2.15 -13.92 -8.94
CA ILE A 57 1.64 -12.67 -8.38
C ILE A 57 2.42 -11.51 -8.98
N PRO A 58 1.71 -10.55 -9.61
CA PRO A 58 2.37 -9.33 -10.08
C PRO A 58 2.80 -8.46 -8.90
N VAL A 59 3.95 -7.84 -9.03
CA VAL A 59 4.53 -6.98 -7.99
C VAL A 59 4.56 -5.56 -8.50
N ILE A 60 3.98 -4.68 -7.72
CA ILE A 60 3.81 -3.28 -8.08
C ILE A 60 4.61 -2.41 -7.13
N SER A 61 5.29 -1.42 -7.69
CA SER A 61 6.03 -0.44 -6.91
C SER A 61 5.21 0.84 -6.79
N LEU A 62 4.72 1.12 -5.59
CA LEU A 62 4.06 2.38 -5.33
C LEU A 62 5.05 3.53 -5.31
N HIS A 63 6.33 3.26 -5.03
CA HIS A 63 7.37 4.27 -5.15
C HIS A 63 7.40 4.85 -6.56
N LYS A 64 7.37 3.97 -7.55
CA LYS A 64 7.34 4.40 -8.94
C LYS A 64 6.00 5.04 -9.31
N ARG A 65 4.91 4.45 -8.82
CA ARG A 65 3.56 4.96 -9.12
C ARG A 65 3.37 6.38 -8.60
N PHE A 66 3.89 6.66 -7.41
CA PHE A 66 3.76 7.97 -6.75
C PHE A 66 4.99 8.83 -6.90
N ARG A 67 6.04 8.34 -7.56
CA ARG A 67 7.32 9.05 -7.71
C ARG A 67 7.96 9.37 -6.37
N LEU A 68 7.92 8.40 -5.47
CA LEU A 68 8.52 8.51 -4.15
C LEU A 68 9.92 7.93 -4.16
N GLN A 69 10.77 8.44 -3.27
CA GLN A 69 12.07 7.82 -3.03
C GLN A 69 11.91 6.78 -1.92
N LYS A 70 12.74 5.73 -1.97
CA LYS A 70 12.73 4.74 -0.91
C LYS A 70 13.22 5.37 0.39
N ALA A 71 12.71 4.89 1.51
CA ALA A 71 13.14 5.35 2.82
C ALA A 71 14.61 5.01 3.02
N VAL A 72 15.32 5.92 3.71
CA VAL A 72 16.67 5.62 4.17
C VAL A 72 16.51 4.87 5.49
N LEU A 73 16.88 3.60 5.49
CA LEU A 73 16.72 2.73 6.65
C LEU A 73 18.07 2.49 7.30
N ASP A 74 18.05 2.32 8.62
CA ASP A 74 19.27 1.99 9.37
C ASP A 74 19.70 0.57 9.04
N ASP A 75 21.02 0.37 9.01
CA ASP A 75 21.59 -0.94 8.69
C ASP A 75 21.21 -2.02 9.70
N ASP A 76 20.80 -1.61 10.89
CA ASP A 76 20.43 -2.53 11.95
C ASP A 76 19.00 -3.03 11.85
N ASN A 77 18.23 -2.56 10.89
CA ASN A 77 16.85 -2.99 10.70
C ASN A 77 16.78 -4.28 9.91
N GLU A 78 16.49 -5.36 10.60
CA GLU A 78 16.36 -6.68 9.97
C GLU A 78 15.12 -6.79 9.10
N PHE A 79 14.14 -5.93 9.33
CA PHE A 79 12.87 -5.95 8.60
C PHE A 79 12.77 -4.77 7.67
N GLU A 80 13.58 -4.78 6.67
CA GLU A 80 13.56 -3.75 5.66
C GLU A 80 12.82 -4.27 4.45
N GLY A 81 11.63 -3.75 4.27
CA GLY A 81 10.89 -4.06 3.08
C GLY A 81 10.15 -5.37 3.14
N GLY A 82 9.36 -5.58 2.14
CA GLY A 82 8.54 -6.75 2.00
C GLY A 82 7.52 -6.53 0.93
N PHE A 83 6.66 -7.52 0.73
CA PHE A 83 5.52 -7.40 -0.16
C PHE A 83 4.25 -7.57 0.67
N ILE A 84 3.33 -6.61 0.56
CA ILE A 84 1.97 -6.81 1.05
C ILE A 84 1.19 -7.42 -0.10
N ILE A 85 0.61 -8.60 0.15
CA ILE A 85 -0.21 -9.26 -0.85
C ILE A 85 -1.65 -8.82 -0.64
N LEU A 86 -2.19 -8.13 -1.63
CA LEU A 86 -3.56 -7.63 -1.61
C LEU A 86 -4.44 -8.50 -2.48
N ASN A 87 -5.68 -8.66 -2.06
CA ASN A 87 -6.70 -9.32 -2.86
C ASN A 87 -7.70 -8.26 -3.30
N ILE A 88 -7.72 -7.96 -4.59
CA ILE A 88 -8.62 -6.97 -5.16
C ILE A 88 -9.56 -7.71 -6.10
N ASP A 89 -10.79 -7.92 -5.63
CA ASP A 89 -11.84 -8.58 -6.41
C ASP A 89 -11.40 -9.92 -6.98
N GLY A 90 -10.69 -10.71 -6.17
CA GLY A 90 -10.21 -12.02 -6.55
C GLY A 90 -8.84 -12.04 -7.19
N ASN A 91 -8.27 -10.89 -7.46
CA ASN A 91 -6.93 -10.78 -8.06
C ASN A 91 -5.91 -10.43 -6.99
N LYS A 92 -4.85 -11.23 -6.90
CA LYS A 92 -3.79 -10.99 -5.94
C LYS A 92 -2.70 -10.16 -6.57
N ILE A 93 -2.26 -9.14 -5.86
CA ILE A 93 -1.11 -8.33 -6.26
C ILE A 93 -0.20 -8.13 -5.07
N GLY A 94 1.08 -8.00 -5.32
CA GLY A 94 2.06 -7.68 -4.30
C GLY A 94 2.47 -6.22 -4.42
N VAL A 95 2.52 -5.54 -3.30
CA VAL A 95 2.95 -4.15 -3.24
C VAL A 95 4.24 -4.08 -2.43
N ILE A 96 5.27 -3.47 -3.00
CA ILE A 96 6.56 -3.32 -2.34
C ILE A 96 6.43 -2.22 -1.29
N ILE A 97 6.86 -2.52 -0.08
CA ILE A 97 6.86 -1.55 1.02
C ILE A 97 8.26 -1.43 1.60
N ASP A 98 8.55 -0.28 2.20
CA ASP A 98 9.85 -0.06 2.84
C ASP A 98 9.89 -0.63 4.24
N ARG A 99 8.79 -0.50 4.97
CA ARG A 99 8.72 -0.99 6.35
C ARG A 99 7.27 -1.20 6.75
N ILE A 100 7.02 -2.26 7.51
CA ILE A 100 5.71 -2.51 8.09
C ILE A 100 5.69 -1.85 9.46
N ALA A 101 4.64 -1.09 9.74
CA ALA A 101 4.47 -0.50 11.05
C ALA A 101 3.64 -1.41 11.96
N ARG A 102 2.35 -1.52 11.67
CA ARG A 102 1.48 -2.34 12.51
C ARG A 102 0.04 -2.25 12.00
N VAL A 103 -0.83 -3.04 12.64
CA VAL A 103 -2.28 -2.91 12.45
C VAL A 103 -2.79 -1.88 13.44
N VAL A 104 -3.54 -0.90 12.95
CA VAL A 104 -4.14 0.12 13.80
C VAL A 104 -5.65 0.16 13.58
N SER A 105 -6.38 0.48 14.65
CA SER A 105 -7.80 0.75 14.55
C SER A 105 -8.01 2.24 14.46
N VAL A 106 -8.81 2.68 13.50
CA VAL A 106 -9.11 4.09 13.30
C VAL A 106 -10.61 4.30 13.30
N ASN A 107 -11.03 5.43 13.83
CA ASN A 107 -12.42 5.81 13.84
C ASN A 107 -12.72 6.64 12.61
N THR A 108 -13.83 6.36 11.93
CA THR A 108 -14.21 7.12 10.73
C THR A 108 -14.36 8.61 11.02
N ASN A 109 -14.69 8.96 12.25
CA ASN A 109 -14.82 10.37 12.61
C ASN A 109 -13.47 11.11 12.61
N ASP A 110 -12.37 10.37 12.69
CA ASP A 110 -11.03 10.95 12.69
C ASP A 110 -10.44 11.04 11.29
N VAL A 111 -11.14 10.50 10.31
CA VAL A 111 -10.69 10.52 8.91
C VAL A 111 -11.08 11.87 8.30
N LYS A 112 -10.09 12.57 7.80
CA LYS A 112 -10.28 13.87 7.19
C LYS A 112 -10.04 13.78 5.69
N ALA A 113 -10.62 14.71 4.94
CA ALA A 113 -10.34 14.81 3.53
C ALA A 113 -8.85 15.13 3.32
N PRO A 114 -8.24 14.62 2.24
CA PRO A 114 -6.82 14.90 2.00
C PRO A 114 -6.61 16.39 1.72
N PRO A 115 -5.57 17.00 2.31
CA PRO A 115 -5.24 18.37 1.95
C PRO A 115 -4.80 18.43 0.49
N GLN A 116 -5.13 19.54 -0.17
CA GLN A 116 -4.79 19.70 -1.57
C GLN A 116 -3.27 19.77 -1.81
N MET A 117 -2.51 19.97 -0.76
CA MET A 117 -1.07 20.14 -0.86
C MET A 117 -0.27 18.86 -0.62
N LEU A 118 -0.93 17.70 -0.53
CA LEU A 118 -0.19 16.44 -0.47
C LEU A 118 0.49 16.22 -1.81
N SER A 119 1.77 16.45 -1.84
CA SER A 119 2.55 16.32 -3.05
C SER A 119 2.87 14.87 -3.35
N GLY A 120 2.96 14.53 -4.63
CA GLY A 120 3.42 13.23 -5.08
C GLY A 120 2.35 12.19 -5.26
N ILE A 121 1.16 12.39 -4.69
CA ILE A 121 0.07 11.42 -4.78
C ILE A 121 -1.18 12.15 -5.24
N GLY A 122 -1.84 11.61 -6.26
CA GLY A 122 -3.12 12.14 -6.69
C GLY A 122 -4.17 11.93 -5.60
N THR A 123 -4.91 12.97 -5.27
CA THR A 123 -5.91 12.89 -4.21
C THR A 123 -7.00 11.86 -4.51
N GLU A 124 -7.16 11.49 -5.76
CA GLU A 124 -8.13 10.47 -6.18
C GLU A 124 -7.82 9.09 -5.59
N TYR A 125 -6.56 8.83 -5.22
CA TYR A 125 -6.16 7.54 -4.65
C TYR A 125 -6.19 7.54 -3.14
N ILE A 126 -6.49 8.66 -2.53
CA ILE A 126 -6.47 8.80 -1.08
C ILE A 126 -7.90 8.78 -0.57
N GLN A 127 -8.20 7.81 0.27
CA GLN A 127 -9.51 7.70 0.89
C GLN A 127 -9.67 8.73 2.02
N GLY A 128 -8.59 9.01 2.72
CA GLY A 128 -8.60 10.00 3.79
C GLY A 128 -7.25 10.08 4.46
N VAL A 129 -7.15 11.01 5.40
CA VAL A 129 -5.93 11.26 6.15
C VAL A 129 -6.27 11.30 7.63
N ILE A 130 -5.45 10.65 8.45
CA ILE A 130 -5.65 10.58 9.89
C ILE A 130 -4.40 11.11 10.56
N ARG A 131 -4.57 12.04 11.49
CA ARG A 131 -3.45 12.55 12.27
C ARG A 131 -3.17 11.60 13.41
N GLN A 132 -1.92 11.14 13.51
CA GLN A 132 -1.49 10.28 14.61
C GLN A 132 -1.11 11.13 15.83
N GLU A 133 -1.05 10.49 16.99
CA GLU A 133 -0.63 11.17 18.21
C GLU A 133 0.77 11.75 18.11
N SER A 134 1.62 11.11 17.36
CA SER A 134 2.98 11.58 17.10
C SER A 134 3.05 12.83 16.25
N GLY A 135 1.93 13.24 15.66
CA GLY A 135 1.89 14.34 14.71
C GLY A 135 2.06 13.90 13.27
N GLN A 136 2.47 12.67 13.04
CA GLN A 136 2.60 12.12 11.69
C GLN A 136 1.22 11.82 11.13
N TYR A 137 1.05 12.00 9.83
CA TYR A 137 -0.21 11.67 9.17
C TYR A 137 -0.18 10.25 8.63
N LEU A 138 -1.30 9.57 8.77
CA LEU A 138 -1.52 8.27 8.16
C LEU A 138 -2.43 8.48 6.94
N ILE A 139 -1.94 8.10 5.78
CA ILE A 139 -2.65 8.30 4.52
C ILE A 139 -3.37 7.00 4.16
N MET A 140 -4.70 7.03 4.16
CA MET A 140 -5.49 5.86 3.80
C MET A 140 -5.62 5.78 2.29
N LEU A 141 -5.18 4.68 1.72
CA LEU A 141 -5.23 4.46 0.28
C LEU A 141 -6.51 3.72 -0.12
N ASP A 142 -7.07 4.13 -1.23
CA ASP A 142 -8.17 3.42 -1.88
C ASP A 142 -7.56 2.54 -2.96
N ILE A 143 -7.35 1.27 -2.64
CA ILE A 143 -6.63 0.38 -3.53
C ILE A 143 -7.39 0.08 -4.81
N ARG A 144 -8.73 0.13 -4.77
CA ARG A 144 -9.52 -0.13 -5.96
C ARG A 144 -9.42 1.00 -6.97
N LYS A 145 -9.25 2.22 -6.50
CA LYS A 145 -8.99 3.34 -7.38
C LYS A 145 -7.54 3.39 -7.84
N LEU A 146 -6.64 2.90 -6.98
CA LEU A 146 -5.22 2.89 -7.27
C LEU A 146 -4.87 1.88 -8.35
N PHE A 147 -5.53 0.73 -8.35
CA PHE A 147 -5.24 -0.35 -9.28
C PHE A 147 -6.43 -0.57 -10.19
N ASN A 148 -6.29 -0.13 -11.41
CA ASN A 148 -7.32 -0.31 -12.43
C ASN A 148 -7.27 -1.77 -12.91
N ALA A 149 -8.43 -2.44 -12.88
CA ALA A 149 -8.52 -3.83 -13.29
C ALA A 149 -8.03 -4.05 -14.72
N LYS A 150 -8.28 -3.09 -15.61
CA LYS A 150 -7.82 -3.20 -16.99
C LYS A 150 -6.30 -3.16 -17.10
N GLU A 151 -5.66 -2.32 -16.29
CA GLU A 151 -4.20 -2.27 -16.26
C GLU A 151 -3.62 -3.59 -15.76
N LEU A 152 -4.25 -4.17 -14.75
CA LEU A 152 -3.76 -5.42 -14.18
C LEU A 152 -3.97 -6.61 -15.12
N GLN A 153 -5.02 -6.59 -15.91
CA GLN A 153 -5.27 -7.67 -16.86
C GLN A 153 -4.27 -7.72 -18.00
N ASN A 154 -3.58 -6.64 -18.25
CA ASN A 154 -2.59 -6.56 -19.31
C ASN A 154 -1.18 -6.98 -18.87
N ILE A 155 -1.07 -7.49 -17.69
CA ILE A 155 0.22 -7.94 -17.15
C ILE A 155 0.49 -9.39 -17.50
#